data_c19803a4340dcecffad0323428cadaa5
#
_entry.id   c19803a4340dcecffad0323428cadaa5
#
_cell.length_a   1.000
_cell.length_b   1.000
_cell.length_c   1.000
_cell.angle_alpha   90.00
_cell.angle_beta   90.00
_cell.angle_gamma   90.00
#
_symmetry.space_group_name_H-M   'P 1'
#
loop_
_entity.id
_entity.type
_entity.pdbx_description
1 polymer ?
#
loop_
_entity_poly.entity_id
_entity_poly.type
_entity_poly.pdbx_seq_one_letter_code
_entity_poly.pdbx_strand_id
1 'polypeptide(L)'
;MYRLELKYQNLTVREYRLQNGDIRFIGRAPDNHIIIDDPGVSRNHCFIIQTEEELFLGDRGSKHMTLVNGKQVICAKLYHGDTIRIGVHHTLKISVITKDCSGTVSAVCNENKKLMTTT
;
A
#
# COMPACT_ATOMS: atom_id res chain seq x y z
N MET A 1 2.94 -3.47 10.80
CA MET A 1 1.64 -3.53 10.13
C MET A 1 1.43 -2.30 9.28
N TYR A 2 0.90 -2.49 8.11
CA TYR A 2 0.60 -1.39 7.19
C TYR A 2 -0.89 -1.32 6.93
N ARG A 3 -1.37 -0.11 6.71
CA ARG A 3 -2.76 0.13 6.34
C ARG A 3 -2.78 0.70 4.93
N LEU A 4 -3.66 0.15 4.10
CA LEU A 4 -3.90 0.62 2.75
C LEU A 4 -5.29 1.21 2.71
N GLU A 5 -5.39 2.50 2.39
CA GLU A 5 -6.70 3.14 2.23
C GLU A 5 -7.00 3.28 0.77
N LEU A 6 -8.00 2.56 0.29
CA LEU A 6 -8.46 2.69 -1.08
C LEU A 6 -9.36 3.90 -1.17
N LYS A 7 -9.00 4.84 -2.03
CA LYS A 7 -9.73 6.08 -2.21
C LYS A 7 -10.26 6.20 -3.62
N TYR A 8 -11.49 6.67 -3.71
CA TYR A 8 -12.11 7.02 -4.96
C TYR A 8 -12.34 8.52 -4.94
N GLN A 9 -11.65 9.25 -5.80
CA GLN A 9 -11.74 10.72 -5.87
C GLN A 9 -11.57 11.35 -4.47
N ASN A 10 -10.51 10.92 -3.77
CA ASN A 10 -10.12 11.44 -2.46
C ASN A 10 -11.03 11.03 -1.29
N LEU A 11 -12.03 10.19 -1.53
CA LEU A 11 -12.85 9.67 -0.45
C LEU A 11 -12.45 8.23 -0.15
N THR A 12 -12.18 7.92 1.10
CA THR A 12 -11.80 6.56 1.49
C THR A 12 -13.03 5.67 1.38
N VAL A 13 -12.93 4.63 0.55
CA VAL A 13 -14.03 3.69 0.34
C VAL A 13 -13.79 2.34 0.99
N ARG A 14 -12.53 1.96 1.20
CA ARG A 14 -12.18 0.72 1.86
C ARG A 14 -10.83 0.85 2.53
N GLU A 15 -10.61 -0.01 3.53
CA GLU A 15 -9.34 -0.04 4.24
C GLU A 15 -8.89 -1.49 4.34
N TYR A 16 -7.61 -1.73 4.12
CA TYR A 16 -7.00 -3.06 4.21
C TYR A 16 -5.78 -2.97 5.10
N ARG A 17 -5.47 -4.08 5.78
CA ARG A 17 -4.31 -4.13 6.67
C ARG A 17 -3.44 -5.32 6.30
N LEU A 18 -2.11 -5.11 6.33
CA LEU A 18 -1.15 -6.15 6.04
C LEU A 18 -0.19 -6.32 7.20
N GLN A 19 0.16 -7.58 7.45
CA GLN A 19 1.20 -7.97 8.40
C GLN A 19 2.27 -8.73 7.64
N ASN A 20 3.34 -9.09 8.33
CA ASN A 20 4.43 -9.85 7.71
C ASN A 20 3.88 -11.12 7.06
N GLY A 21 4.26 -11.34 5.82
CA GLY A 21 3.84 -12.49 5.04
C GLY A 21 2.58 -12.28 4.24
N ASP A 22 1.83 -11.19 4.48
CA ASP A 22 0.59 -10.95 3.75
C ASP A 22 0.86 -10.42 2.36
N ILE A 23 0.07 -10.89 1.40
CA ILE A 23 0.10 -10.38 0.05
C ILE A 23 -1.33 -10.04 -0.38
N ARG A 24 -1.47 -8.96 -1.12
CA ARG A 24 -2.78 -8.55 -1.65
C ARG A 24 -2.65 -8.29 -3.14
N PHE A 25 -3.42 -9.05 -3.91
CA PHE A 25 -3.50 -8.85 -5.35
C PHE A 25 -4.58 -7.83 -5.66
N ILE A 26 -4.30 -6.94 -6.59
CA ILE A 26 -5.14 -5.79 -6.91
C ILE A 26 -5.46 -5.80 -8.38
N GLY A 27 -6.71 -5.62 -8.72
CA GLY A 27 -7.13 -5.58 -10.11
C GLY A 27 -8.63 -5.57 -10.27
N ARG A 28 -9.08 -5.58 -11.52
CA ARG A 28 -10.49 -5.54 -11.84
C ARG A 28 -11.15 -6.92 -11.78
N ALA A 29 -10.36 -7.98 -11.91
CA ALA A 29 -10.90 -9.34 -11.90
C ALA A 29 -11.42 -9.72 -10.51
N PRO A 30 -12.50 -10.50 -10.43
CA PRO A 30 -13.13 -10.80 -9.14
C PRO A 30 -12.33 -11.71 -8.23
N ASP A 31 -11.26 -12.33 -8.72
CA ASP A 31 -10.41 -13.17 -7.89
C ASP A 31 -9.28 -12.38 -7.21
N ASN A 32 -9.23 -11.07 -7.39
CA ASN A 32 -8.26 -10.25 -6.66
C ASN A 32 -8.72 -10.01 -5.22
N HIS A 33 -7.77 -9.74 -4.33
CA HIS A 33 -8.11 -9.39 -2.95
C HIS A 33 -8.70 -7.99 -2.88
N ILE A 34 -8.14 -7.06 -3.64
CA ILE A 34 -8.64 -5.69 -3.73
C ILE A 34 -9.18 -5.53 -5.14
N ILE A 35 -10.50 -5.47 -5.25
CA ILE A 35 -11.17 -5.39 -6.55
C ILE A 35 -11.49 -3.94 -6.81
N ILE A 36 -10.98 -3.42 -7.92
CA ILE A 36 -11.22 -2.04 -8.32
C ILE A 36 -11.91 -2.04 -9.67
N ASP A 37 -13.19 -1.68 -9.67
CA ASP A 37 -14.01 -1.66 -10.89
C ASP A 37 -13.88 -0.31 -11.58
N ASP A 38 -12.76 -0.13 -12.26
CA ASP A 38 -12.40 1.09 -12.95
C ASP A 38 -11.89 0.69 -14.33
N PRO A 39 -12.38 1.31 -15.41
CA PRO A 39 -11.92 0.92 -16.76
C PRO A 39 -10.42 1.07 -16.97
N GLY A 40 -9.75 1.93 -16.19
CA GLY A 40 -8.31 2.09 -16.28
C GLY A 40 -7.54 1.04 -15.48
N VAL A 41 -8.21 0.10 -14.84
CA VAL A 41 -7.56 -0.93 -14.03
C VAL A 41 -7.56 -2.24 -14.78
N SER A 42 -6.38 -2.83 -14.93
CA SER A 42 -6.24 -4.13 -15.59
C SER A 42 -6.82 -5.23 -14.72
N ARG A 43 -7.20 -6.35 -15.35
CA ARG A 43 -7.76 -7.48 -14.60
C ARG A 43 -6.83 -7.93 -13.50
N ASN A 44 -5.53 -8.05 -13.81
CA ASN A 44 -4.48 -8.34 -12.83
C ASN A 44 -3.50 -7.17 -12.90
N HIS A 45 -3.68 -6.19 -12.04
CA HIS A 45 -2.97 -4.93 -12.18
C HIS A 45 -1.64 -4.91 -11.44
N CYS A 46 -1.67 -5.18 -10.14
CA CYS A 46 -0.46 -5.15 -9.33
C CYS A 46 -0.68 -5.96 -8.05
N PHE A 47 0.35 -6.06 -7.23
CA PHE A 47 0.21 -6.68 -5.92
C PHE A 47 1.08 -5.93 -4.91
N ILE A 48 0.73 -6.08 -3.65
CA ILE A 48 1.48 -5.50 -2.54
C ILE A 48 1.76 -6.62 -1.54
N ILE A 49 3.01 -6.72 -1.11
CA ILE A 49 3.43 -7.74 -0.15
C ILE A 49 4.20 -7.09 0.99
N GLN A 50 3.95 -7.54 2.21
CA GLN A 50 4.74 -7.14 3.37
C GLN A 50 5.65 -8.29 3.78
N THR A 51 6.95 -8.03 3.87
CA THR A 51 7.93 -9.00 4.32
C THR A 51 8.98 -8.31 5.17
N GLU A 52 9.28 -8.87 6.33
CA GLU A 52 10.28 -8.34 7.25
C GLU A 52 10.06 -6.86 7.56
N GLU A 53 8.82 -6.51 7.88
CA GLU A 53 8.43 -5.14 8.23
C GLU A 53 8.55 -4.14 7.08
N GLU A 54 8.77 -4.62 5.85
CA GLU A 54 8.87 -3.76 4.68
C GLU A 54 7.74 -4.08 3.71
N LEU A 55 7.34 -3.09 2.93
CA LEU A 55 6.23 -3.20 2.01
C LEU A 55 6.72 -2.99 0.59
N PHE A 56 6.34 -3.89 -0.31
CA PHE A 56 6.76 -3.83 -1.70
C PHE A 56 5.57 -3.91 -2.64
N LEU A 57 5.67 -3.22 -3.75
CA LEU A 57 4.67 -3.23 -4.81
C LEU A 57 5.29 -3.85 -6.06
N GLY A 58 4.53 -4.68 -6.76
CA GLY A 58 4.92 -5.20 -8.06
C GLY A 58 3.81 -5.02 -9.07
N ASP A 59 4.12 -4.48 -10.24
CA ASP A 59 3.18 -4.36 -11.34
C ASP A 59 3.08 -5.70 -12.05
N ARG A 60 1.89 -6.06 -12.52
CA ARG A 60 1.65 -7.35 -13.15
C ARG A 60 1.39 -7.20 -14.65
N GLY A 61 2.07 -6.23 -15.29
CA GLY A 61 1.89 -5.99 -16.71
C GLY A 61 0.64 -5.20 -17.02
N SER A 62 0.33 -4.22 -16.15
CA SER A 62 -0.87 -3.42 -16.33
C SER A 62 -0.80 -2.58 -17.60
N LYS A 63 -1.97 -2.37 -18.22
CA LYS A 63 -2.04 -1.56 -19.42
C LYS A 63 -1.86 -0.09 -19.12
N HIS A 64 -2.40 0.38 -18.02
CA HIS A 64 -2.39 1.78 -17.65
C HIS A 64 -1.53 2.01 -16.43
N MET A 65 -0.42 1.37 -16.39
CA MET A 65 0.67 1.64 -15.44
C MET A 65 0.25 1.79 -13.97
N THR A 66 1.17 1.52 -13.09
CA THR A 66 1.03 1.77 -11.66
C THR A 66 1.96 2.93 -11.33
N LEU A 67 1.43 3.96 -10.67
CA LEU A 67 2.21 5.15 -10.32
C LEU A 67 2.35 5.23 -8.82
N VAL A 68 3.58 5.44 -8.36
CA VAL A 68 3.85 5.70 -6.93
C VAL A 68 4.31 7.15 -6.83
N ASN A 69 3.54 7.96 -6.14
CA ASN A 69 3.80 9.39 -6.00
C ASN A 69 4.03 10.06 -7.36
N GLY A 70 3.24 9.63 -8.34
CA GLY A 70 3.29 10.21 -9.68
C GLY A 70 4.32 9.62 -10.61
N LYS A 71 5.11 8.64 -10.16
CA LYS A 71 6.12 8.02 -11.01
C LYS A 71 5.73 6.59 -11.35
N GLN A 72 5.87 6.24 -12.63
CA GLN A 72 5.60 4.89 -13.08
C GLN A 72 6.62 3.93 -12.51
N VAL A 73 6.16 2.79 -12.00
CA VAL A 73 7.04 1.77 -11.42
C VAL A 73 6.65 0.38 -11.94
N ILE A 74 7.64 -0.50 -12.00
CA ILE A 74 7.42 -1.92 -12.21
C ILE A 74 7.47 -2.62 -10.86
N CYS A 75 8.39 -2.21 -10.01
CA CYS A 75 8.43 -2.64 -8.62
C CYS A 75 8.97 -1.49 -7.79
N ALA A 76 8.54 -1.41 -6.54
CA ALA A 76 8.93 -0.33 -5.66
C ALA A 76 8.77 -0.75 -4.21
N LYS A 77 9.68 -0.28 -3.37
CA LYS A 77 9.49 -0.35 -1.93
C LYS A 77 8.61 0.81 -1.53
N LEU A 78 7.63 0.54 -0.69
CA LEU A 78 6.64 1.54 -0.28
C LEU A 78 6.94 2.02 1.13
N TYR A 79 6.64 3.28 1.39
CA TYR A 79 6.87 3.92 2.67
C TYR A 79 5.60 4.60 3.17
N HIS A 80 5.57 4.87 4.46
CA HIS A 80 4.47 5.62 5.06
C HIS A 80 4.25 6.92 4.30
N GLY A 81 3.02 7.19 3.95
CA GLY A 81 2.65 8.41 3.24
C GLY A 81 2.63 8.29 1.73
N ASP A 82 3.14 7.17 1.18
CA ASP A 82 3.13 6.99 -0.26
C ASP A 82 1.71 6.87 -0.79
N THR A 83 1.50 7.37 -2.00
CA THR A 83 0.22 7.26 -2.69
C THR A 83 0.45 6.50 -3.99
N ILE A 84 -0.33 5.45 -4.20
CA ILE A 84 -0.28 4.62 -5.39
C ILE A 84 -1.50 4.92 -6.23
N ARG A 85 -1.29 5.32 -7.48
CA ARG A 85 -2.41 5.56 -8.39
C ARG A 85 -2.64 4.33 -9.23
N ILE A 86 -3.87 3.84 -9.23
CA ILE A 86 -4.28 2.67 -10.00
C ILE A 86 -5.56 3.03 -10.72
N GLY A 87 -5.50 3.10 -12.05
CA GLY A 87 -6.62 3.55 -12.86
C GLY A 87 -6.74 5.06 -12.86
N VAL A 88 -7.92 5.54 -13.23
CA VAL A 88 -8.13 6.98 -13.40
C VAL A 88 -8.58 7.64 -12.11
N HIS A 89 -9.42 6.96 -11.33
CA HIS A 89 -10.09 7.58 -10.19
C HIS A 89 -9.67 7.01 -8.84
N HIS A 90 -8.84 5.99 -8.81
CA HIS A 90 -8.53 5.28 -7.57
C HIS A 90 -7.08 5.46 -7.14
N THR A 91 -6.89 5.62 -5.85
CA THR A 91 -5.56 5.66 -5.26
C THR A 91 -5.55 4.81 -4.00
N LEU A 92 -4.36 4.34 -3.63
CA LEU A 92 -4.13 3.66 -2.37
C LEU A 92 -3.14 4.49 -1.56
N LYS A 93 -3.52 4.84 -0.37
CA LYS A 93 -2.64 5.56 0.55
C LYS A 93 -2.04 4.61 1.56
N ILE A 94 -0.73 4.67 1.72
CA ILE A 94 0.02 3.76 2.57
C ILE A 94 0.27 4.41 3.93
N SER A 95 -0.03 3.70 5.00
CA SER A 95 0.27 4.15 6.35
C SER A 95 0.87 3.02 7.16
N VAL A 96 1.85 3.33 7.98
CA VAL A 96 2.39 2.39 8.95
C VAL A 96 1.53 2.49 10.20
N ILE A 97 1.10 1.36 10.73
CA ILE A 97 0.38 1.31 12.00
C ILE A 97 1.31 0.72 13.04
N THR A 98 1.58 1.50 14.08
CA THR A 98 2.39 0.98 15.17
C THR A 98 1.49 0.47 16.28
N LYS A 99 1.90 -0.63 16.88
CA LYS A 99 1.08 -1.23 17.84
C LYS A 99 1.01 -0.51 19.09
N ASP A 100 2.01 0.01 19.55
CA ASP A 100 1.97 0.64 20.73
C ASP A 100 1.59 1.92 20.69
N CYS A 101 1.06 2.19 20.89
CA CYS A 101 0.85 3.36 20.97
C CYS A 101 0.40 3.73 22.04
N SER A 102 0.54 3.50 22.45
CA SER A 102 0.13 3.85 23.25
C SER A 102 0.74 4.53 23.77
N GLY A 103 0.87 4.70 23.80
CA GLY A 103 1.32 5.32 24.02
C GLY A 103 2.24 5.64 24.43
N THR A 104 2.54 5.50 24.69
CA THR A 104 3.36 5.90 24.84
C THR A 104 4.32 6.09 24.55
N VAL A 105 4.49 6.10 24.43
CA VAL A 105 5.34 6.34 23.99
C VAL A 105 6.04 6.64 23.60
N SER A 106 6.12 6.57 23.38
CA SER A 106 6.76 6.79 22.82
C SER A 106 7.55 7.00 22.50
N ALA A 107 7.68 7.00 22.60
CA ALA A 107 8.42 7.13 22.14
C ALA A 107 9.24 6.87 21.81
N VAL A 108 9.32 6.49 21.71
CA VAL A 108 10.01 6.29 21.32
C VAL A 108 10.60 5.98 20.61
N CYS A 109 10.64 5.74 20.20
CA CYS A 109 11.01 5.67 19.57
C CYS A 109 11.66 5.67 18.87
N ASN A 110 11.80 5.49 18.80
CA ASN A 110 12.15 5.78 18.30
C ASN A 110 12.93 5.74 17.72
N GLU A 111 13.07 5.79 17.99
CA GLU A 111 13.50 5.97 17.73
C GLU A 111 14.12 5.69 17.25
N ASN A 112 14.28 5.34 17.35
CA ASN A 112 14.60 5.27 17.09
C ASN A 112 15.04 4.77 16.52
N LYS A 113 15.07 4.51 16.58
CA LYS A 113 15.10 4.25 16.42
C LYS A 113 15.54 4.01 15.91
N LYS A 114 15.66 3.86 16.07
CA LYS A 114 15.68 3.82 15.93
C LYS A 114 15.89 3.58 15.67
N LEU A 115 15.84 3.34 15.67
CA LEU A 115 15.57 3.32 15.76
C LEU A 115 15.67 2.99 15.38
N MET A 116 15.70 2.67 15.36
CA MET A 116 15.46 2.62 15.32
C MET A 116 15.64 2.27 14.91
N THR A 117 15.82 1.91 14.74
CA THR A 117 15.67 1.86 14.62
C THR A 117 15.73 1.51 14.28
N THR A 118 15.82 1.27 14.28
CA THR A 118 15.56 1.28 14.24
C THR A 118 15.48 1.12 13.98
N THR A 119 15.53 0.86 13.98
CA THR A 119 15.20 1.05 14.05
C THR A 119 15.09 0.97 13.98
#